data_03054cdb236ecdc0fd60a75a865e18a4
#
_entry.id   03054cdb236ecdc0fd60a75a865e18a4
#
_cell.length_a   1.000
_cell.length_b   1.000
_cell.length_c   1.000
_cell.angle_alpha   90.00
_cell.angle_beta   90.00
_cell.angle_gamma   90.00
#
_symmetry.space_group_name_H-M   'P 1'
#
loop_
_entity.id
_entity.type
_entity.pdbx_description
1 polymer ?
#
loop_
_entity_poly.entity_id
_entity_poly.type
_entity_poly.pdbx_seq_one_letter_code
_entity_poly.pdbx_strand_id
1 'polypeptide(L)'
;MKYLLFLSLFFVCNSGFCQDGYLPLDEHKQVFYSDVATVQKNKNEIFKSAQNWVTQTFGNYENAVTQQDLQSGKLVITSYVPATTSLYDYVRFELTIDCSDKQYRVRIDKLDGISQIRTPARLGVKENDAVLAKEVIMKSETNRKKRAEAEEGLQHIKADNDAVNNAMYKLLAGLKQFIVTEDEH
;
A
#
# COMPACT_ATOMS: atom_id res chain seq x y z
N MET A 1 32.15 -20.56 -40.14
CA MET A 1 31.43 -20.81 -38.85
C MET A 1 31.02 -19.46 -38.27
N LYS A 2 29.73 -19.15 -38.40
CA LYS A 2 29.17 -17.85 -37.95
C LYS A 2 28.55 -18.08 -36.58
N TYR A 3 29.13 -17.52 -35.54
CA TYR A 3 28.54 -17.51 -34.19
C TYR A 3 27.45 -16.45 -34.14
N LEU A 4 26.21 -16.88 -34.07
CA LEU A 4 25.04 -16.07 -33.86
C LEU A 4 24.94 -15.83 -32.35
N LEU A 5 25.35 -14.65 -31.91
CA LEU A 5 25.19 -14.18 -30.55
C LEU A 5 23.73 -13.80 -30.34
N PHE A 6 22.97 -14.67 -29.66
CA PHE A 6 21.62 -14.39 -29.22
C PHE A 6 21.69 -13.49 -27.96
N LEU A 7 21.59 -12.18 -28.17
CA LEU A 7 21.46 -11.20 -27.12
C LEU A 7 20.00 -11.22 -26.63
N SER A 8 19.72 -12.07 -25.63
CA SER A 8 18.42 -12.05 -24.95
C SER A 8 18.31 -10.77 -24.11
N LEU A 9 17.62 -9.78 -24.69
CA LEU A 9 17.23 -8.56 -24.01
C LEU A 9 16.18 -8.89 -22.95
N PHE A 10 16.62 -9.08 -21.71
CA PHE A 10 15.72 -9.13 -20.55
C PHE A 10 15.07 -7.76 -20.38
N PHE A 11 13.88 -7.59 -20.91
CA PHE A 11 12.99 -6.50 -20.55
C PHE A 11 12.56 -6.71 -19.08
N VAL A 12 13.34 -6.18 -18.17
CA VAL A 12 12.86 -5.94 -16.80
C VAL A 12 11.83 -4.83 -16.92
N CYS A 13 10.56 -5.19 -17.04
CA CYS A 13 9.45 -4.26 -16.79
C CYS A 13 9.55 -3.87 -15.31
N ASN A 14 10.32 -2.81 -15.02
CA ASN A 14 10.08 -2.04 -13.83
C ASN A 14 8.68 -1.47 -14.00
N SER A 15 7.69 -2.10 -13.34
CA SER A 15 6.39 -1.50 -13.08
C SER A 15 6.66 -0.33 -12.14
N GLY A 16 7.12 0.78 -12.70
CA GLY A 16 7.11 2.06 -12.01
C GLY A 16 5.66 2.30 -11.65
N PHE A 17 5.34 2.23 -10.36
CA PHE A 17 4.06 2.68 -9.86
C PHE A 17 3.94 4.13 -10.27
N CYS A 18 3.19 4.38 -11.35
CA CYS A 18 2.84 5.72 -11.76
C CYS A 18 1.87 6.23 -10.69
N GLN A 19 2.41 7.00 -9.75
CA GLN A 19 1.62 7.69 -8.74
C GLN A 19 0.90 8.81 -9.47
N ASP A 20 -0.36 8.56 -9.82
CA ASP A 20 -1.22 9.50 -10.52
C ASP A 20 -2.10 10.32 -9.57
N GLY A 21 -1.88 10.15 -8.26
CA GLY A 21 -2.66 10.80 -7.20
C GLY A 21 -4.00 10.15 -6.94
N TYR A 22 -4.22 8.91 -7.40
CA TYR A 22 -5.40 8.11 -7.08
C TYR A 22 -5.08 7.00 -6.07
N LEU A 23 -6.04 6.70 -5.21
CA LEU A 23 -5.98 5.51 -4.35
C LEU A 23 -6.47 4.29 -5.13
N PRO A 24 -5.82 3.12 -5.02
CA PRO A 24 -6.30 1.91 -5.65
C PRO A 24 -7.59 1.43 -4.99
N LEU A 25 -8.59 1.10 -5.80
CA LEU A 25 -9.90 0.63 -5.33
C LEU A 25 -10.18 -0.78 -5.83
N ASP A 26 -10.84 -1.58 -4.98
CA ASP A 26 -11.39 -2.86 -5.38
C ASP A 26 -12.76 -2.71 -6.08
N GLU A 27 -13.38 -3.83 -6.47
CA GLU A 27 -14.71 -3.88 -7.10
C GLU A 27 -15.84 -3.29 -6.23
N HIS A 28 -15.61 -3.26 -4.89
CA HIS A 28 -16.53 -2.66 -3.92
C HIS A 28 -16.21 -1.20 -3.62
N LYS A 29 -15.31 -0.58 -4.39
CA LYS A 29 -14.86 0.81 -4.22
C LYS A 29 -14.19 1.08 -2.86
N GLN A 30 -13.58 0.05 -2.27
CA GLN A 30 -12.79 0.16 -1.06
C GLN A 30 -11.31 0.26 -1.42
N VAL A 31 -10.58 1.12 -0.71
CA VAL A 31 -9.12 1.21 -0.89
C VAL A 31 -8.47 -0.09 -0.46
N PHE A 32 -7.63 -0.66 -1.32
CA PHE A 32 -6.85 -1.83 -1.00
C PHE A 32 -5.49 -1.84 -1.69
N TYR A 33 -4.53 -2.51 -1.07
CA TYR A 33 -3.22 -2.79 -1.63
C TYR A 33 -2.95 -4.27 -1.46
N SER A 34 -2.30 -4.91 -2.40
CA SER A 34 -1.97 -6.32 -2.30
C SER A 34 -0.68 -6.66 -3.03
N ASP A 35 0.02 -7.68 -2.54
CA ASP A 35 1.15 -8.30 -3.22
C ASP A 35 1.10 -9.82 -3.02
N VAL A 36 1.73 -10.54 -3.94
CA VAL A 36 1.92 -11.98 -3.87
C VAL A 36 3.39 -12.25 -4.15
N ALA A 37 4.05 -12.95 -3.24
CA ALA A 37 5.46 -13.28 -3.40
C ALA A 37 5.71 -14.78 -3.29
N THR A 38 6.58 -15.30 -4.16
CA THR A 38 7.11 -16.66 -4.09
C THR A 38 8.46 -16.65 -3.40
N VAL A 39 8.65 -17.54 -2.42
CA VAL A 39 9.87 -17.66 -1.61
C VAL A 39 10.25 -19.13 -1.44
N GLN A 40 11.50 -19.42 -1.07
CA GLN A 40 11.97 -20.81 -0.89
C GLN A 40 11.80 -21.32 0.56
N LYS A 41 10.65 -20.98 1.18
CA LYS A 41 10.30 -21.34 2.56
C LYS A 41 9.00 -22.14 2.60
N ASN A 42 8.85 -23.01 3.61
CA ASN A 42 7.56 -23.63 3.86
C ASN A 42 6.61 -22.66 4.61
N LYS A 43 5.34 -23.03 4.71
CA LYS A 43 4.30 -22.22 5.34
C LYS A 43 4.66 -21.74 6.75
N ASN A 44 5.21 -22.64 7.59
CA ASN A 44 5.52 -22.32 8.98
C ASN A 44 6.69 -21.34 9.10
N GLU A 45 7.70 -21.46 8.25
CA GLU A 45 8.82 -20.52 8.17
C GLU A 45 8.35 -19.15 7.71
N ILE A 46 7.52 -19.07 6.66
CA ILE A 46 6.94 -17.80 6.20
C ILE A 46 6.11 -17.15 7.30
N PHE A 47 5.27 -17.94 7.98
CA PHE A 47 4.43 -17.44 9.07
C PHE A 47 5.26 -16.89 10.23
N LYS A 48 6.32 -17.58 10.62
CA LYS A 48 7.25 -17.11 11.66
C LYS A 48 7.99 -15.84 11.24
N SER A 49 8.46 -15.78 9.99
CA SER A 49 9.07 -14.55 9.43
C SER A 49 8.08 -13.38 9.45
N ALA A 50 6.81 -13.60 9.10
CA ALA A 50 5.78 -12.59 9.18
C ALA A 50 5.54 -12.09 10.61
N GLN A 51 5.50 -13.00 11.61
CA GLN A 51 5.40 -12.62 13.04
C GLN A 51 6.60 -11.77 13.49
N ASN A 52 7.81 -12.16 13.12
CA ASN A 52 9.03 -11.41 13.43
C ASN A 52 9.01 -10.01 12.81
N TRP A 53 8.57 -9.91 11.54
CA TRP A 53 8.42 -8.62 10.85
C TRP A 53 7.41 -7.72 11.57
N VAL A 54 6.27 -8.26 12.00
CA VAL A 54 5.26 -7.50 12.77
C VAL A 54 5.86 -6.95 14.05
N THR A 55 6.59 -7.77 14.80
CA THR A 55 7.25 -7.36 16.04
C THR A 55 8.25 -6.23 15.79
N GLN A 56 9.07 -6.35 14.76
CA GLN A 56 10.08 -5.33 14.44
C GLN A 56 9.47 -4.04 13.89
N THR A 57 8.40 -4.14 13.10
CA THR A 57 7.80 -2.98 12.44
C THR A 57 6.89 -2.19 13.36
N PHE A 58 6.11 -2.87 14.22
CA PHE A 58 5.09 -2.23 15.06
C PHE A 58 5.41 -2.25 16.56
N GLY A 59 6.50 -2.88 16.95
CA GLY A 59 7.03 -2.92 18.31
C GLY A 59 6.30 -3.88 19.25
N ASN A 60 4.98 -3.77 19.40
CA ASN A 60 4.20 -4.65 20.28
C ASN A 60 3.30 -5.58 19.45
N TYR A 61 3.74 -6.84 19.35
CA TYR A 61 3.05 -7.89 18.60
C TYR A 61 1.60 -8.11 19.08
N GLU A 62 1.40 -8.24 20.39
CA GLU A 62 0.09 -8.54 20.97
C GLU A 62 -0.94 -7.43 20.74
N ASN A 63 -0.49 -6.18 20.68
CA ASN A 63 -1.37 -5.04 20.40
C ASN A 63 -1.69 -4.91 18.91
N ALA A 64 -0.79 -5.34 18.04
CA ALA A 64 -0.97 -5.23 16.59
C ALA A 64 -1.78 -6.40 16.01
N VAL A 65 -1.59 -7.62 16.52
CA VAL A 65 -2.22 -8.83 15.98
C VAL A 65 -3.64 -8.98 16.51
N THR A 66 -4.60 -9.00 15.59
CA THR A 66 -6.03 -9.21 15.92
C THR A 66 -6.47 -10.64 15.70
N GLN A 67 -5.80 -11.38 14.81
CA GLN A 67 -6.05 -12.79 14.55
C GLN A 67 -4.79 -13.48 14.08
N GLN A 68 -4.54 -14.69 14.62
CA GLN A 68 -3.49 -15.57 14.12
C GLN A 68 -3.98 -17.00 14.09
N ASP A 69 -3.69 -17.70 13.01
CA ASP A 69 -4.00 -19.10 12.82
C ASP A 69 -2.91 -19.77 11.99
N LEU A 70 -2.02 -20.49 12.67
CA LEU A 70 -0.93 -21.23 12.03
C LEU A 70 -1.45 -22.38 11.15
N GLN A 71 -2.60 -22.98 11.52
CA GLN A 71 -3.15 -24.10 10.77
C GLN A 71 -3.59 -23.66 9.36
N SER A 72 -4.30 -22.55 9.26
CA SER A 72 -4.66 -21.95 7.97
C SER A 72 -3.53 -21.08 7.38
N GLY A 73 -2.49 -20.74 8.14
CA GLY A 73 -1.43 -19.84 7.71
C GLY A 73 -1.82 -18.36 7.69
N LYS A 74 -2.86 -17.97 8.44
CA LYS A 74 -3.43 -16.62 8.40
C LYS A 74 -2.98 -15.77 9.58
N LEU A 75 -2.49 -14.57 9.29
CA LEU A 75 -2.13 -13.54 10.27
C LEU A 75 -2.82 -12.23 9.90
N VAL A 76 -3.61 -11.66 10.84
CA VAL A 76 -4.30 -10.38 10.65
C VAL A 76 -3.81 -9.38 11.68
N ILE A 77 -3.48 -8.19 11.21
CA ILE A 77 -2.90 -7.12 12.00
C ILE A 77 -3.74 -5.86 11.80
N THR A 78 -4.04 -5.16 12.89
CA THR A 78 -4.58 -3.80 12.85
C THR A 78 -3.54 -2.86 13.45
N SER A 79 -3.07 -1.92 12.67
CA SER A 79 -2.06 -0.95 13.12
C SER A 79 -2.23 0.39 12.40
N TYR A 80 -1.30 1.29 12.61
CA TYR A 80 -1.27 2.59 11.95
C TYR A 80 0.16 2.98 11.61
N VAL A 81 0.30 3.76 10.57
CA VAL A 81 1.58 4.34 10.14
C VAL A 81 1.44 5.84 9.90
N PRO A 82 2.52 6.59 10.06
CA PRO A 82 2.53 8.00 9.66
C PRO A 82 2.25 8.13 8.16
N ALA A 83 1.31 9.00 7.82
CA ALA A 83 1.04 9.42 6.45
C ALA A 83 0.61 10.87 6.52
N THR A 84 1.59 11.77 6.54
CA THR A 84 1.36 13.21 6.67
C THR A 84 0.66 13.74 5.45
N THR A 85 -0.62 14.03 5.60
CA THR A 85 -1.48 14.64 4.60
C THR A 85 -1.98 15.98 5.11
N SER A 86 -2.73 16.73 4.31
CA SER A 86 -3.38 17.98 4.75
C SER A 86 -4.49 17.74 5.78
N LEU A 87 -5.01 16.50 5.87
CA LEU A 87 -6.17 16.15 6.70
C LEU A 87 -5.84 15.18 7.84
N TYR A 88 -4.82 14.33 7.68
CA TYR A 88 -4.51 13.23 8.59
C TYR A 88 -3.02 13.18 8.90
N ASP A 89 -2.69 12.74 10.11
CA ASP A 89 -1.32 12.54 10.58
C ASP A 89 -0.89 11.07 10.40
N TYR A 90 -1.87 10.16 10.50
CA TYR A 90 -1.68 8.71 10.43
C TYR A 90 -2.76 8.06 9.57
N VAL A 91 -2.45 6.90 9.03
CA VAL A 91 -3.43 5.98 8.44
C VAL A 91 -3.46 4.70 9.26
N ARG A 92 -4.65 4.37 9.80
CA ARG A 92 -4.95 3.07 10.39
C ARG A 92 -5.37 2.12 9.28
N PHE A 93 -4.98 0.86 9.37
CA PHE A 93 -5.29 -0.16 8.36
C PHE A 93 -5.45 -1.54 9.01
N GLU A 94 -6.06 -2.45 8.28
CA GLU A 94 -5.98 -3.89 8.53
C GLU A 94 -5.06 -4.52 7.46
N LEU A 95 -4.10 -5.34 7.91
CA LEU A 95 -3.18 -6.06 7.05
C LEU A 95 -3.37 -7.56 7.29
N THR A 96 -3.70 -8.29 6.24
CA THR A 96 -3.83 -9.76 6.25
C THR A 96 -2.68 -10.38 5.48
N ILE A 97 -2.01 -11.37 6.10
CA ILE A 97 -0.98 -12.19 5.45
C ILE A 97 -1.50 -13.63 5.43
N ASP A 98 -1.65 -14.19 4.24
CA ASP A 98 -2.00 -15.58 4.02
C ASP A 98 -0.76 -16.35 3.55
N CYS A 99 -0.23 -17.22 4.40
CA CYS A 99 0.98 -18.01 4.17
C CYS A 99 0.62 -19.40 3.64
N SER A 100 1.30 -19.83 2.60
CA SER A 100 1.27 -21.19 2.05
C SER A 100 2.69 -21.66 1.76
N ASP A 101 2.87 -22.92 1.36
CA ASP A 101 4.20 -23.40 1.00
C ASP A 101 4.72 -22.64 -0.23
N LYS A 102 5.92 -22.09 -0.08
CA LYS A 102 6.65 -21.34 -1.11
C LYS A 102 5.96 -20.05 -1.59
N GLN A 103 4.92 -19.58 -0.91
CA GLN A 103 4.20 -18.38 -1.31
C GLN A 103 3.50 -17.73 -0.13
N TYR A 104 3.42 -16.41 -0.14
CA TYR A 104 2.46 -15.68 0.68
C TYR A 104 1.71 -14.64 -0.16
N ARG A 105 0.51 -14.33 0.31
CA ARG A 105 -0.29 -13.20 -0.18
C ARG A 105 -0.46 -12.22 0.96
N VAL A 106 -0.31 -10.94 0.67
CA VAL A 106 -0.59 -9.86 1.61
C VAL A 106 -1.65 -8.92 1.04
N ARG A 107 -2.56 -8.47 1.90
CA ARG A 107 -3.58 -7.48 1.59
C ARG A 107 -3.63 -6.45 2.70
N ILE A 108 -3.68 -5.18 2.33
CA ILE A 108 -3.95 -4.06 3.24
C ILE A 108 -5.28 -3.45 2.80
N ASP A 109 -6.21 -3.32 3.72
CA ASP A 109 -7.51 -2.70 3.49
C ASP A 109 -8.04 -1.99 4.75
N LYS A 110 -9.32 -1.57 4.74
CA LYS A 110 -9.98 -0.87 5.85
C LYS A 110 -9.21 0.37 6.33
N LEU A 111 -8.70 1.15 5.38
CA LEU A 111 -7.91 2.33 5.68
C LEU A 111 -8.77 3.44 6.28
N ASP A 112 -8.34 3.97 7.43
CA ASP A 112 -8.93 5.14 8.07
C ASP A 112 -7.86 6.22 8.27
N GLY A 113 -8.16 7.44 7.80
CA GLY A 113 -7.35 8.61 8.13
C GLY A 113 -7.58 9.04 9.57
N ILE A 114 -6.50 9.22 10.32
CA ILE A 114 -6.50 9.58 11.75
C ILE A 114 -5.85 10.95 11.94
N SER A 115 -6.51 11.83 12.67
CA SER A 115 -6.00 13.13 13.05
C SER A 115 -6.30 13.39 14.52
N GLN A 116 -5.49 14.21 15.17
CA GLN A 116 -5.71 14.59 16.58
C GLN A 116 -6.97 15.48 16.77
N ILE A 117 -7.37 16.19 15.72
CA ILE A 117 -8.43 17.20 15.78
C ILE A 117 -9.69 16.83 15.00
N ARG A 118 -9.73 15.67 14.37
CA ARG A 118 -10.86 15.23 13.53
C ARG A 118 -11.25 13.79 13.87
N THR A 119 -12.53 13.49 13.70
CA THR A 119 -13.01 12.12 13.77
C THR A 119 -12.34 11.26 12.68
N PRO A 120 -11.92 10.02 12.99
CA PRO A 120 -11.40 9.09 11.99
C PRO A 120 -12.34 8.96 10.81
N ALA A 121 -11.80 8.96 9.60
CA ALA A 121 -12.58 8.88 8.37
C ALA A 121 -12.09 7.75 7.48
N ARG A 122 -13.03 6.88 7.04
CA ARG A 122 -12.75 5.81 6.07
C ARG A 122 -12.28 6.43 4.74
N LEU A 123 -11.10 6.00 4.27
CA LEU A 123 -10.62 6.34 2.93
C LEU A 123 -11.32 5.46 1.89
N GLY A 124 -11.65 6.03 0.74
CA GLY A 124 -12.39 5.32 -0.28
C GLY A 124 -12.53 6.13 -1.57
N VAL A 125 -13.65 5.92 -2.26
CA VAL A 125 -13.94 6.56 -3.55
C VAL A 125 -13.97 8.09 -3.47
N LYS A 126 -14.35 8.66 -2.33
CA LYS A 126 -14.47 10.13 -2.16
C LYS A 126 -13.16 10.87 -2.38
N GLU A 127 -12.01 10.24 -2.04
CA GLU A 127 -10.68 10.81 -2.29
C GLU A 127 -10.42 10.90 -3.80
N ASN A 128 -10.74 9.85 -4.53
CA ASN A 128 -10.61 9.82 -5.99
C ASN A 128 -11.64 10.74 -6.69
N ASP A 129 -12.87 10.80 -6.19
CA ASP A 129 -13.90 11.72 -6.70
C ASP A 129 -13.49 13.18 -6.54
N ALA A 130 -12.79 13.52 -5.44
CA ALA A 130 -12.25 14.86 -5.24
C ALA A 130 -11.17 15.22 -6.28
N VAL A 131 -10.31 14.28 -6.66
CA VAL A 131 -9.33 14.45 -7.75
C VAL A 131 -10.07 14.70 -9.07
N LEU A 132 -11.01 13.81 -9.43
CA LEU A 132 -11.80 13.93 -10.66
C LEU A 132 -12.56 15.26 -10.76
N ALA A 133 -13.19 15.70 -9.67
CA ALA A 133 -13.92 16.97 -9.63
C ALA A 133 -13.01 18.17 -9.96
N LYS A 134 -11.79 18.19 -9.41
CA LYS A 134 -10.81 19.25 -9.71
C LYS A 134 -10.29 19.17 -11.14
N GLU A 135 -10.05 17.98 -11.67
CA GLU A 135 -9.63 17.79 -13.08
C GLU A 135 -10.70 18.26 -14.06
N VAL A 136 -11.99 18.02 -13.75
CA VAL A 136 -13.10 18.51 -14.56
C VAL A 136 -13.14 20.04 -14.57
N ILE A 137 -12.99 20.68 -13.40
CA ILE A 137 -12.94 22.14 -13.29
C ILE A 137 -11.78 22.71 -14.11
N MET A 138 -10.58 22.13 -13.99
CA MET A 138 -9.40 22.58 -14.75
C MET A 138 -9.60 22.52 -16.27
N LYS A 139 -10.35 21.51 -16.76
CA LYS A 139 -10.61 21.33 -18.19
C LYS A 139 -11.70 22.25 -18.71
N SER A 140 -12.71 22.60 -17.90
CA SER A 140 -13.91 23.31 -18.31
C SER A 140 -13.93 24.79 -17.89
N GLU A 141 -13.16 25.18 -16.87
CA GLU A 141 -13.18 26.56 -16.35
C GLU A 141 -12.37 27.51 -17.26
N THR A 142 -13.00 28.59 -17.67
CA THR A 142 -12.38 29.63 -18.49
C THR A 142 -11.80 30.79 -17.68
N ASN A 143 -12.26 30.97 -16.44
CA ASN A 143 -11.74 31.99 -15.54
C ASN A 143 -10.38 31.59 -15.02
N ARG A 144 -9.36 32.36 -15.37
CA ARG A 144 -7.95 32.08 -15.04
C ARG A 144 -7.71 31.91 -13.54
N LYS A 145 -8.36 32.72 -12.67
CA LYS A 145 -8.19 32.65 -11.23
C LYS A 145 -8.78 31.35 -10.66
N LYS A 146 -10.02 31.02 -11.04
CA LYS A 146 -10.67 29.77 -10.61
C LYS A 146 -9.94 28.53 -11.11
N ARG A 147 -9.40 28.58 -12.31
CA ARG A 147 -8.59 27.49 -12.85
C ARG A 147 -7.30 27.28 -12.04
N ALA A 148 -6.59 28.37 -11.69
CA ALA A 148 -5.38 28.29 -10.85
C ALA A 148 -5.70 27.74 -9.44
N GLU A 149 -6.79 28.16 -8.81
CA GLU A 149 -7.26 27.63 -7.53
C GLU A 149 -7.61 26.12 -7.61
N ALA A 150 -8.20 25.69 -8.74
CA ALA A 150 -8.49 24.28 -8.97
C ALA A 150 -7.22 23.46 -9.17
N GLU A 151 -6.22 24.00 -9.87
CA GLU A 151 -4.92 23.37 -10.11
C GLU A 151 -4.15 23.18 -8.80
N GLU A 152 -4.04 24.21 -7.96
CA GLU A 152 -3.43 24.13 -6.64
C GLU A 152 -4.13 23.10 -5.75
N GLY A 153 -5.47 23.15 -5.69
CA GLY A 153 -6.26 22.18 -4.94
C GLY A 153 -6.09 20.74 -5.45
N LEU A 154 -5.94 20.55 -6.76
CA LEU A 154 -5.68 19.24 -7.37
C LEU A 154 -4.32 18.70 -6.93
N GLN A 155 -3.27 19.54 -6.97
CA GLN A 155 -1.93 19.14 -6.52
C GLN A 155 -1.92 18.72 -5.06
N HIS A 156 -2.62 19.44 -4.18
CA HIS A 156 -2.73 19.08 -2.77
C HIS A 156 -3.43 17.73 -2.56
N ILE A 157 -4.56 17.51 -3.20
CA ILE A 157 -5.30 16.23 -3.06
C ILE A 157 -4.47 15.07 -3.60
N LYS A 158 -3.81 15.24 -4.74
CA LYS A 158 -2.93 14.20 -5.30
C LYS A 158 -1.74 13.90 -4.37
N ALA A 159 -1.12 14.93 -3.81
CA ALA A 159 -0.03 14.76 -2.83
C ALA A 159 -0.49 14.01 -1.57
N ASP A 160 -1.69 14.28 -1.06
CA ASP A 160 -2.27 13.56 0.07
C ASP A 160 -2.50 12.07 -0.26
N ASN A 161 -3.10 11.77 -1.41
CA ASN A 161 -3.29 10.39 -1.85
C ASN A 161 -1.97 9.67 -2.08
N ASP A 162 -0.96 10.34 -2.64
CA ASP A 162 0.37 9.78 -2.84
C ASP A 162 1.10 9.52 -1.52
N ALA A 163 0.89 10.34 -0.49
CA ALA A 163 1.42 10.07 0.85
C ALA A 163 0.86 8.77 1.43
N VAL A 164 -0.45 8.52 1.26
CA VAL A 164 -1.09 7.25 1.64
C VAL A 164 -0.54 6.08 0.82
N ASN A 165 -0.49 6.21 -0.51
CA ASN A 165 0.06 5.19 -1.41
C ASN A 165 1.48 4.80 -1.00
N ASN A 166 2.35 5.79 -0.78
CA ASN A 166 3.74 5.58 -0.37
C ASN A 166 3.86 4.82 0.95
N ALA A 167 3.04 5.17 1.94
CA ALA A 167 3.04 4.51 3.24
C ALA A 167 2.65 3.02 3.11
N MET A 168 1.61 2.71 2.32
CA MET A 168 1.13 1.34 2.14
C MET A 168 2.10 0.50 1.29
N TYR A 169 2.61 1.03 0.18
CA TYR A 169 3.60 0.32 -0.62
C TYR A 169 4.92 0.10 0.12
N LYS A 170 5.33 1.01 1.00
CA LYS A 170 6.48 0.83 1.87
C LYS A 170 6.31 -0.34 2.84
N LEU A 171 5.10 -0.54 3.38
CA LEU A 171 4.79 -1.70 4.22
C LEU A 171 4.90 -3.00 3.43
N LEU A 172 4.30 -3.07 2.23
CA LEU A 172 4.38 -4.26 1.37
C LEU A 172 5.83 -4.60 0.99
N ALA A 173 6.59 -3.59 0.59
CA ALA A 173 8.00 -3.75 0.25
C ALA A 173 8.85 -4.17 1.46
N GLY A 174 8.59 -3.62 2.64
CA GLY A 174 9.28 -3.98 3.87
C GLY A 174 9.03 -5.43 4.29
N LEU A 175 7.78 -5.90 4.22
CA LEU A 175 7.44 -7.30 4.47
C LEU A 175 8.16 -8.23 3.49
N LYS A 176 8.11 -7.90 2.20
CA LYS A 176 8.76 -8.69 1.14
C LYS A 176 10.27 -8.80 1.37
N GLN A 177 10.92 -7.66 1.59
CA GLN A 177 12.36 -7.63 1.87
C GLN A 177 12.69 -8.48 3.09
N PHE A 178 11.94 -8.33 4.19
CA PHE A 178 12.19 -9.05 5.44
C PHE A 178 12.09 -10.56 5.25
N ILE A 179 11.01 -11.06 4.62
CA ILE A 179 10.82 -12.50 4.41
C ILE A 179 11.92 -13.09 3.49
N VAL A 180 12.40 -12.32 2.50
CA VAL A 180 13.45 -12.77 1.59
C VAL A 180 14.84 -12.77 2.26
N THR A 181 15.18 -11.71 3.04
CA THR A 181 16.54 -11.56 3.59
C THR A 181 16.77 -12.37 4.87
N GLU A 182 15.73 -12.82 5.58
CA GLU A 182 15.87 -13.66 6.79
C GLU A 182 16.51 -15.04 6.50
N ASP A 183 16.74 -15.38 5.22
CA ASP A 183 17.44 -16.62 4.81
C ASP A 183 18.96 -16.51 4.78
N GLU A 184 19.52 -15.29 4.93
CA GLU A 184 20.96 -15.04 4.77
C GLU A 184 21.73 -15.04 6.11
N HIS A 185 21.08 -15.38 7.22
CA HIS A 185 21.67 -15.46 8.57
C HIS A 185 21.30 -16.76 9.28
#